data_78daa0853afecdd4b1ab339a2371c374
#
_entry.id   78daa0853afecdd4b1ab339a2371c374
#
_cell.length_a   1.000
_cell.length_b   1.000
_cell.length_c   1.000
_cell.angle_alpha   90.00
_cell.angle_beta   90.00
_cell.angle_gamma   90.00
#
_symmetry.space_group_name_H-M   'P 1'
#
loop_
_entity.id
_entity.type
_entity.pdbx_description
1 polymer ?
#
loop_
_entity_poly.entity_id
_entity_poly.type
_entity_poly.pdbx_seq_one_letter_code
_entity_poly.pdbx_strand_id
1 'polypeptide(L)'
;MYRLNHLGRVATLGALVALAACDSHDTVLGSRVPATGDIFKSYVALGNSITAGFQSNGINDSTQRQSYARLLAVQMRTQYHYASLAMPGCSPPIANTQTGALVGTGSTDKTCALRVGASVTDILNNVAVPGARVLDPISASTVASNPLTTFILGGKTQVARALDANPTFTTIWIGNNDVLAAGLSGIIVPQPAIGQLGIISTQAQ
;
A
#
# COMPACT_ATOMS: atom_id res chain seq x y z
N MET A 1 -64.30 -7.14 11.89
CA MET A 1 -63.08 -7.99 11.96
C MET A 1 -62.26 -8.07 10.67
N TYR A 2 -62.48 -7.23 9.65
CA TYR A 2 -61.76 -7.33 8.34
C TYR A 2 -60.62 -6.31 8.14
N ARG A 3 -60.41 -5.33 9.02
CA ARG A 3 -59.41 -4.28 8.84
C ARG A 3 -58.03 -4.62 9.35
N LEU A 4 -57.86 -5.62 10.24
CA LEU A 4 -56.53 -6.00 10.78
C LEU A 4 -55.71 -6.82 9.81
N ASN A 5 -56.32 -7.54 8.89
CA ASN A 5 -55.62 -8.44 7.96
C ASN A 5 -54.88 -7.68 6.82
N HIS A 6 -55.32 -6.46 6.48
CA HIS A 6 -54.67 -5.66 5.45
C HIS A 6 -53.40 -5.00 5.95
N LEU A 7 -53.36 -4.53 7.17
CA LEU A 7 -52.17 -3.93 7.78
C LEU A 7 -51.04 -4.95 7.97
N GLY A 8 -51.41 -6.18 8.40
CA GLY A 8 -50.41 -7.25 8.53
C GLY A 8 -49.77 -7.68 7.17
N ARG A 9 -50.59 -7.71 6.12
CA ARG A 9 -50.06 -8.07 4.76
C ARG A 9 -49.20 -6.99 4.15
N VAL A 10 -49.52 -5.73 4.36
CA VAL A 10 -48.70 -4.59 3.89
C VAL A 10 -47.37 -4.53 4.65
N ALA A 11 -47.38 -4.76 5.98
CA ALA A 11 -46.19 -4.80 6.78
C ALA A 11 -45.24 -5.96 6.40
N THR A 12 -45.83 -7.14 6.09
CA THR A 12 -45.06 -8.32 5.67
C THR A 12 -44.43 -8.14 4.26
N LEU A 13 -45.17 -7.52 3.33
CA LEU A 13 -44.64 -7.19 2.01
C LEU A 13 -43.51 -6.14 2.09
N GLY A 14 -43.69 -5.12 2.92
CA GLY A 14 -42.68 -4.09 3.14
C GLY A 14 -41.37 -4.64 3.76
N ALA A 15 -41.48 -5.59 4.69
CA ALA A 15 -40.32 -6.24 5.30
C ALA A 15 -39.58 -7.16 4.31
N LEU A 16 -40.30 -7.86 3.43
CA LEU A 16 -39.70 -8.70 2.38
C LEU A 16 -38.97 -7.88 1.32
N VAL A 17 -39.49 -6.71 0.95
CA VAL A 17 -38.83 -5.80 -0.01
C VAL A 17 -37.58 -5.15 0.61
N ALA A 18 -37.61 -4.83 1.90
CA ALA A 18 -36.44 -4.28 2.60
C ALA A 18 -35.30 -5.31 2.76
N LEU A 19 -35.61 -6.59 2.91
CA LEU A 19 -34.62 -7.66 2.97
C LEU A 19 -33.99 -7.97 1.59
N ALA A 20 -34.74 -7.79 0.50
CA ALA A 20 -34.21 -7.96 -0.86
C ALA A 20 -33.31 -6.79 -1.30
N ALA A 21 -33.45 -5.62 -0.68
CA ALA A 21 -32.63 -4.44 -1.01
C ALA A 21 -31.20 -4.50 -0.43
N CYS A 22 -30.91 -5.43 0.50
CA CYS A 22 -29.58 -5.57 1.09
C CYS A 22 -28.65 -6.52 0.32
N ASP A 23 -29.14 -7.21 -0.73
CA ASP A 23 -28.37 -8.23 -1.44
C ASP A 23 -27.69 -7.71 -2.73
N SER A 24 -27.72 -6.41 -2.99
CA SER A 24 -27.22 -5.83 -4.24
C SER A 24 -25.86 -5.15 -4.15
N HIS A 25 -25.03 -5.51 -3.16
CA HIS A 25 -23.65 -5.01 -3.13
C HIS A 25 -22.74 -5.59 -4.24
N ASP A 26 -23.16 -6.66 -4.90
CA ASP A 26 -22.38 -7.26 -5.98
C ASP A 26 -22.64 -6.61 -7.37
N THR A 27 -23.67 -5.79 -7.52
CA THR A 27 -24.03 -5.21 -8.83
C THR A 27 -23.45 -3.82 -9.08
N VAL A 28 -23.00 -3.12 -8.04
CA VAL A 28 -22.39 -1.77 -8.20
C VAL A 28 -20.97 -1.85 -8.78
N LEU A 29 -20.29 -2.98 -8.66
CA LEU A 29 -18.95 -3.21 -9.21
C LEU A 29 -18.93 -3.99 -10.53
N GLY A 30 -20.08 -4.16 -11.17
CA GLY A 30 -20.17 -4.97 -12.39
C GLY A 30 -19.91 -6.46 -12.12
N SER A 31 -20.38 -7.32 -13.02
CA SER A 31 -20.00 -8.73 -13.04
C SER A 31 -18.48 -8.84 -12.85
N ARG A 32 -18.03 -9.65 -11.89
CA ARG A 32 -16.60 -9.99 -11.73
C ARG A 32 -16.11 -10.57 -13.05
N VAL A 33 -15.72 -9.70 -13.97
CA VAL A 33 -14.96 -10.14 -15.14
C VAL A 33 -13.67 -10.71 -14.56
N PRO A 34 -13.35 -11.98 -14.73
CA PRO A 34 -12.06 -12.49 -14.32
C PRO A 34 -11.02 -11.60 -15.00
N ALA A 35 -10.11 -11.03 -14.24
CA ALA A 35 -8.99 -10.27 -14.78
C ALA A 35 -8.04 -11.26 -15.49
N THR A 36 -8.46 -11.79 -16.62
CA THR A 36 -7.80 -12.83 -17.42
C THR A 36 -7.38 -12.28 -18.77
N GLY A 37 -6.89 -11.05 -18.79
CA GLY A 37 -6.35 -10.46 -20.02
C GLY A 37 -4.82 -10.39 -19.96
N ASP A 38 -4.19 -10.32 -21.12
CA ASP A 38 -2.74 -10.16 -21.27
C ASP A 38 -2.20 -8.94 -20.51
N ILE A 39 -3.05 -7.93 -20.30
CA ILE A 39 -2.72 -6.74 -19.52
C ILE A 39 -2.37 -7.04 -18.06
N PHE A 40 -2.84 -8.14 -17.48
CA PHE A 40 -2.57 -8.48 -16.09
C PHE A 40 -1.51 -9.59 -15.93
N LYS A 41 -0.79 -9.95 -16.99
CA LYS A 41 0.23 -11.00 -16.91
C LYS A 41 1.36 -10.67 -15.96
N SER A 42 1.79 -9.41 -15.91
CA SER A 42 2.83 -8.94 -15.02
C SER A 42 2.42 -7.60 -14.41
N TYR A 43 1.99 -7.65 -13.16
CA TYR A 43 1.64 -6.47 -12.40
C TYR A 43 2.81 -6.00 -11.55
N VAL A 44 3.11 -4.71 -11.56
CA VAL A 44 4.11 -4.08 -10.69
C VAL A 44 3.52 -2.85 -9.99
N ALA A 45 3.80 -2.72 -8.70
CA ALA A 45 3.40 -1.59 -7.88
C ALA A 45 4.62 -0.76 -7.47
N LEU A 46 4.61 0.53 -7.83
CA LEU A 46 5.57 1.54 -7.39
C LEU A 46 4.91 2.46 -6.38
N GLY A 47 5.71 3.11 -5.56
CA GLY A 47 5.20 4.13 -4.67
C GLY A 47 5.92 4.22 -3.35
N ASN A 48 5.16 4.60 -2.33
CA ASN A 48 5.66 4.85 -0.98
C ASN A 48 5.14 3.84 0.05
N SER A 49 5.06 4.25 1.31
CA SER A 49 4.63 3.44 2.44
C SER A 49 3.26 2.77 2.25
N ILE A 50 2.30 3.45 1.60
CA ILE A 50 0.95 2.91 1.36
C ILE A 50 1.03 1.69 0.45
N THR A 51 1.76 1.80 -0.66
CA THR A 51 1.97 0.70 -1.60
C THR A 51 2.80 -0.43 -1.00
N ALA A 52 3.81 -0.08 -0.19
CA ALA A 52 4.67 -1.06 0.47
C ALA A 52 3.94 -1.89 1.55
N GLY A 53 2.83 -1.38 2.12
CA GLY A 53 2.08 -2.02 3.19
C GLY A 53 2.50 -1.58 4.59
N PHE A 54 2.95 -0.33 4.73
CA PHE A 54 3.27 0.29 6.02
C PHE A 54 1.97 0.61 6.78
N GLN A 55 1.83 0.10 7.99
CA GLN A 55 0.65 0.25 8.84
C GLN A 55 1.06 0.38 10.30
N SER A 56 0.25 1.09 11.09
CA SER A 56 0.51 1.28 12.52
C SER A 56 1.95 1.75 12.81
N ASN A 57 2.42 2.70 12.02
CA ASN A 57 3.77 3.29 12.10
C ASN A 57 4.92 2.27 11.92
N GLY A 58 4.67 1.18 11.19
CA GLY A 58 5.68 0.16 10.92
C GLY A 58 5.35 -0.72 9.72
N ILE A 59 6.25 -1.66 9.43
CA ILE A 59 6.10 -2.59 8.30
C ILE A 59 6.75 -3.93 8.61
N ASN A 60 6.06 -5.01 8.33
CA ASN A 60 6.55 -6.38 8.37
C ASN A 60 5.81 -7.25 7.33
N ASP A 61 6.15 -8.52 7.23
CA ASP A 61 5.51 -9.42 6.26
C ASP A 61 3.97 -9.47 6.40
N SER A 62 3.45 -9.41 7.62
CA SER A 62 1.99 -9.42 7.85
C SER A 62 1.31 -8.18 7.27
N THR A 63 1.87 -6.99 7.48
CA THR A 63 1.33 -5.74 6.93
C THR A 63 1.51 -5.65 5.41
N GLN A 64 2.63 -6.14 4.89
CA GLN A 64 2.89 -6.21 3.45
C GLN A 64 1.84 -7.05 2.71
N ARG A 65 1.39 -8.16 3.31
CA ARG A 65 0.32 -9.01 2.77
C ARG A 65 -1.04 -8.31 2.70
N GLN A 66 -1.24 -7.28 3.49
CA GLN A 66 -2.48 -6.50 3.56
C GLN A 66 -2.44 -5.24 2.68
N SER A 67 -1.34 -4.97 1.98
CA SER A 67 -1.25 -3.82 1.09
C SER A 67 -2.27 -3.91 -0.06
N TYR A 68 -2.80 -2.76 -0.48
CA TYR A 68 -3.73 -2.73 -1.62
C TYR A 68 -3.11 -3.36 -2.86
N ALA A 69 -1.83 -3.17 -3.07
CA ALA A 69 -1.11 -3.70 -4.22
C ALA A 69 -1.11 -5.25 -4.22
N ARG A 70 -0.92 -5.87 -3.03
CA ARG A 70 -1.04 -7.32 -2.88
C ARG A 70 -2.47 -7.79 -3.12
N LEU A 71 -3.46 -7.08 -2.61
CA LEU A 71 -4.88 -7.41 -2.80
C LEU A 71 -5.29 -7.31 -4.26
N LEU A 72 -4.83 -6.29 -4.99
CA LEU A 72 -5.03 -6.19 -6.44
C LEU A 72 -4.42 -7.38 -7.19
N ALA A 73 -3.18 -7.76 -6.87
CA ALA A 73 -2.55 -8.91 -7.50
C ALA A 73 -3.34 -10.20 -7.31
N VAL A 74 -3.94 -10.40 -6.13
CA VAL A 74 -4.84 -11.54 -5.86
C VAL A 74 -6.08 -11.47 -6.74
N GLN A 75 -6.70 -10.30 -6.88
CA GLN A 75 -7.89 -10.14 -7.74
C GLN A 75 -7.55 -10.34 -9.22
N MET A 76 -6.40 -9.86 -9.65
CA MET A 76 -5.90 -10.06 -11.02
C MET A 76 -5.38 -11.48 -11.28
N ARG A 77 -5.24 -12.31 -10.22
CA ARG A 77 -4.69 -13.66 -10.29
C ARG A 77 -3.29 -13.71 -10.91
N THR A 78 -2.50 -12.68 -10.68
CA THR A 78 -1.12 -12.58 -11.15
C THR A 78 -0.13 -12.92 -10.04
N GLN A 79 1.08 -13.33 -10.43
CA GLN A 79 2.16 -13.53 -9.46
C GLN A 79 2.53 -12.19 -8.81
N TYR A 80 2.90 -12.25 -7.53
CA TYR A 80 3.25 -11.04 -6.80
C TYR A 80 4.34 -11.32 -5.78
N HIS A 81 5.54 -10.88 -6.10
CA HIS A 81 6.73 -10.99 -5.28
C HIS A 81 7.07 -9.63 -4.65
N TYR A 82 7.44 -9.64 -3.40
CA TYR A 82 7.88 -8.46 -2.68
C TYR A 82 9.03 -8.81 -1.72
N ALA A 83 9.83 -7.82 -1.35
CA ALA A 83 10.89 -7.97 -0.37
C ALA A 83 10.28 -8.17 1.02
N SER A 84 9.92 -9.40 1.35
CA SER A 84 9.27 -9.76 2.61
C SER A 84 10.17 -9.46 3.79
N LEU A 85 9.67 -8.73 4.77
CA LEU A 85 10.39 -8.34 5.98
C LEU A 85 10.18 -9.36 7.10
N ALA A 86 11.26 -9.72 7.77
CA ALA A 86 11.18 -10.58 8.95
C ALA A 86 10.37 -9.91 10.07
N MET A 87 9.74 -10.71 10.92
CA MET A 87 9.15 -10.20 12.15
C MET A 87 10.26 -9.77 13.13
N PRO A 88 10.08 -8.74 13.93
CA PRO A 88 8.86 -7.93 14.08
C PRO A 88 8.68 -6.82 13.03
N GLY A 89 9.66 -6.53 12.19
CA GLY A 89 9.55 -5.57 11.09
C GLY A 89 10.65 -4.52 11.05
N CYS A 90 10.55 -3.60 10.09
CA CYS A 90 11.50 -2.49 9.93
C CYS A 90 10.76 -1.19 9.54
N SER A 91 10.42 -0.36 10.48
CA SER A 91 10.32 -0.57 11.93
C SER A 91 9.13 -1.49 12.27
N PRO A 92 9.15 -2.14 13.44
CA PRO A 92 8.00 -2.92 13.89
C PRO A 92 6.74 -2.05 14.01
N PRO A 93 5.56 -2.54 13.59
CA PRO A 93 4.30 -1.82 13.81
C PRO A 93 3.97 -1.64 15.30
N ILE A 94 3.21 -0.60 15.62
CA ILE A 94 2.69 -0.39 16.98
C ILE A 94 1.59 -1.43 17.26
N ALA A 95 1.76 -2.21 18.33
CA ALA A 95 0.79 -3.18 18.82
C ALA A 95 -0.17 -2.57 19.85
N ASN A 96 0.30 -1.61 20.65
CA ASN A 96 -0.49 -0.93 21.68
C ASN A 96 -0.27 0.59 21.58
N THR A 97 -1.31 1.31 21.22
CA THR A 97 -1.26 2.77 21.01
C THR A 97 -1.13 3.57 22.32
N GLN A 98 -1.56 3.03 23.47
CA GLN A 98 -1.45 3.71 24.75
C GLN A 98 -0.02 3.66 25.31
N THR A 99 0.66 2.53 25.14
CA THR A 99 2.02 2.33 25.66
C THR A 99 3.11 2.58 24.62
N GLY A 100 2.75 2.63 23.34
CA GLY A 100 3.71 2.65 22.23
C GLY A 100 4.44 1.31 22.02
N ALA A 101 4.01 0.25 22.69
CA ALA A 101 4.63 -1.07 22.55
C ALA A 101 4.49 -1.60 21.11
N LEU A 102 5.58 -2.17 20.59
CA LEU A 102 5.68 -2.65 19.22
C LEU A 102 5.39 -4.14 19.11
N VAL A 103 4.95 -4.57 17.93
CA VAL A 103 4.71 -5.98 17.62
C VAL A 103 5.97 -6.82 17.85
N GLY A 104 5.81 -7.95 18.51
CA GLY A 104 6.85 -8.97 18.72
C GLY A 104 7.92 -8.63 19.75
N THR A 105 8.07 -7.37 20.15
CA THR A 105 9.07 -6.96 21.13
C THR A 105 8.47 -6.62 22.48
N GLY A 106 7.20 -6.20 22.52
CA GLY A 106 6.55 -5.65 23.72
C GLY A 106 7.21 -4.36 24.24
N SER A 107 8.23 -3.85 23.54
CA SER A 107 9.00 -2.67 23.88
C SER A 107 8.78 -1.56 22.84
N THR A 108 9.46 -0.44 23.00
CA THR A 108 9.48 0.69 22.05
C THR A 108 10.71 0.65 21.11
N ASP A 109 11.44 -0.46 21.08
CA ASP A 109 12.63 -0.63 20.25
C ASP A 109 12.25 -0.73 18.77
N LYS A 110 12.73 0.22 17.98
CA LYS A 110 12.47 0.34 16.53
C LYS A 110 13.55 -0.30 15.66
N THR A 111 14.38 -1.17 16.21
CA THR A 111 15.43 -1.85 15.44
C THR A 111 14.83 -2.57 14.25
N CYS A 112 15.40 -2.35 13.07
CA CYS A 112 14.96 -2.97 11.83
C CYS A 112 15.28 -4.47 11.79
N ALA A 113 14.25 -5.28 11.54
CA ALA A 113 14.41 -6.69 11.20
C ALA A 113 14.24 -6.88 9.68
N LEU A 114 15.33 -6.90 8.96
CA LEU A 114 15.38 -7.27 7.55
C LEU A 114 15.53 -8.79 7.44
N ARG A 115 14.99 -9.36 6.35
CA ARG A 115 15.17 -10.78 6.08
C ARG A 115 16.63 -11.07 5.75
N VAL A 116 17.24 -12.02 6.44
CA VAL A 116 18.59 -12.50 6.12
C VAL A 116 18.57 -13.21 4.76
N GLY A 117 19.54 -12.91 3.89
CA GLY A 117 19.65 -13.52 2.57
C GLY A 117 18.60 -13.06 1.57
N ALA A 118 17.99 -11.88 1.79
CA ALA A 118 17.15 -11.26 0.77
C ALA A 118 17.96 -11.10 -0.52
N SER A 119 17.59 -11.82 -1.57
CA SER A 119 18.19 -11.67 -2.87
C SER A 119 17.68 -10.41 -3.53
N VAL A 120 18.54 -9.44 -3.75
CA VAL A 120 18.25 -8.25 -4.55
C VAL A 120 18.17 -8.55 -6.05
N THR A 121 18.45 -9.79 -6.43
CA THR A 121 18.39 -10.26 -7.83
C THR A 121 17.02 -10.81 -8.20
N ASP A 122 16.18 -11.12 -7.21
CA ASP A 122 14.85 -11.64 -7.47
C ASP A 122 13.96 -10.58 -8.15
N ILE A 123 13.09 -11.06 -9.04
CA ILE A 123 12.07 -10.21 -9.66
C ILE A 123 11.09 -9.79 -8.57
N LEU A 124 10.84 -8.49 -8.45
CA LEU A 124 9.88 -7.93 -7.52
C LEU A 124 8.71 -7.28 -8.25
N ASN A 125 7.52 -7.54 -7.75
CA ASN A 125 6.27 -6.93 -8.21
C ASN A 125 5.85 -5.74 -7.32
N ASN A 126 6.36 -5.67 -6.09
CA ASN A 126 6.25 -4.47 -5.27
C ASN A 126 7.64 -3.87 -5.06
N VAL A 127 7.87 -2.73 -5.68
CA VAL A 127 9.13 -1.98 -5.60
C VAL A 127 8.98 -0.67 -4.83
N ALA A 128 7.84 -0.51 -4.15
CA ALA A 128 7.56 0.67 -3.35
C ALA A 128 8.44 0.73 -2.09
N VAL A 129 8.84 1.94 -1.73
CA VAL A 129 9.69 2.20 -0.57
C VAL A 129 9.00 3.18 0.37
N PRO A 130 8.81 2.84 1.67
CA PRO A 130 8.29 3.77 2.65
C PRO A 130 9.08 5.08 2.67
N GLY A 131 8.36 6.21 2.70
CA GLY A 131 8.97 7.54 2.67
C GLY A 131 9.28 8.09 1.27
N ALA A 132 9.11 7.30 0.21
CA ALA A 132 9.39 7.75 -1.16
C ALA A 132 8.56 8.98 -1.55
N ARG A 133 9.20 9.93 -2.22
CA ARG A 133 8.68 11.18 -2.76
C ARG A 133 8.54 11.08 -4.29
N VAL A 134 7.96 12.11 -4.90
CA VAL A 134 7.62 12.12 -6.34
C VAL A 134 8.81 11.82 -7.26
N LEU A 135 10.03 12.24 -6.90
CA LEU A 135 11.24 11.99 -7.71
C LEU A 135 11.93 10.67 -7.42
N ASP A 136 11.69 10.04 -6.27
CA ASP A 136 12.40 8.84 -5.84
C ASP A 136 12.24 7.65 -6.79
N PRO A 137 11.08 7.46 -7.46
CA PRO A 137 10.94 6.38 -8.43
C PRO A 137 11.96 6.41 -9.59
N ILE A 138 12.46 7.57 -9.95
CA ILE A 138 13.39 7.77 -11.08
C ILE A 138 14.80 8.20 -10.65
N SER A 139 14.98 8.65 -9.42
CA SER A 139 16.27 9.17 -8.92
C SER A 139 16.94 8.19 -7.96
N ALA A 140 18.20 7.90 -8.22
CA ALA A 140 19.03 7.09 -7.32
C ALA A 140 19.62 7.89 -6.14
N SER A 141 19.55 9.23 -6.18
CA SER A 141 20.26 10.10 -5.22
C SER A 141 19.54 10.28 -3.89
N THR A 142 18.26 9.92 -3.78
CA THR A 142 17.40 10.28 -2.64
C THR A 142 17.37 9.25 -1.52
N VAL A 143 18.23 8.25 -1.55
CA VAL A 143 17.98 6.96 -0.96
C VAL A 143 18.75 6.65 0.31
N ALA A 144 19.72 7.45 0.69
CA ALA A 144 20.76 7.04 1.65
C ALA A 144 20.29 6.84 3.11
N SER A 145 19.11 7.31 3.51
CA SER A 145 18.68 7.30 4.92
C SER A 145 17.71 6.18 5.30
N ASN A 146 17.20 5.42 4.34
CA ASN A 146 16.21 4.38 4.60
C ASN A 146 16.77 2.97 4.27
N PRO A 147 16.99 2.11 5.27
CA PRO A 147 17.51 0.76 5.05
C PRO A 147 16.63 -0.10 4.12
N LEU A 148 15.33 0.22 4.05
CA LEU A 148 14.40 -0.48 3.16
C LEU A 148 14.68 -0.21 1.69
N THR A 149 15.27 0.91 1.34
CA THR A 149 15.58 1.22 -0.06
C THR A 149 16.62 0.27 -0.61
N THR A 150 17.74 0.09 0.07
CA THR A 150 18.76 -0.89 -0.34
C THR A 150 18.20 -2.30 -0.32
N PHE A 151 17.41 -2.65 0.71
CA PHE A 151 16.80 -3.96 0.84
C PHE A 151 15.82 -4.28 -0.30
N ILE A 152 14.97 -3.33 -0.69
CA ILE A 152 13.95 -3.52 -1.75
C ILE A 152 14.58 -3.34 -3.14
N LEU A 153 15.32 -2.26 -3.34
CA LEU A 153 15.76 -1.85 -4.69
C LEU A 153 17.13 -2.39 -5.10
N GLY A 154 17.97 -2.77 -4.13
CA GLY A 154 19.31 -3.31 -4.42
C GLY A 154 20.20 -2.35 -5.21
N GLY A 155 20.09 -1.04 -4.95
CA GLY A 155 20.86 0.00 -5.63
C GLY A 155 20.27 0.50 -6.96
N LYS A 156 19.11 -0.02 -7.38
CA LYS A 156 18.34 0.47 -8.53
C LYS A 156 17.34 1.56 -8.11
N THR A 157 16.80 2.30 -9.06
CA THR A 157 15.58 3.10 -8.84
C THR A 157 14.35 2.21 -8.83
N GLN A 158 13.19 2.72 -8.34
CA GLN A 158 11.94 1.94 -8.39
C GLN A 158 11.58 1.59 -9.84
N VAL A 159 11.72 2.53 -10.78
CA VAL A 159 11.44 2.29 -12.20
C VAL A 159 12.38 1.24 -12.78
N ALA A 160 13.70 1.36 -12.55
CA ALA A 160 14.66 0.37 -13.02
C ALA A 160 14.39 -1.02 -12.43
N ARG A 161 13.98 -1.09 -11.16
CA ARG A 161 13.64 -2.36 -10.51
C ARG A 161 12.32 -2.94 -11.02
N ALA A 162 11.34 -2.09 -11.33
CA ALA A 162 10.06 -2.49 -11.93
C ALA A 162 10.25 -3.11 -13.32
N LEU A 163 11.16 -2.57 -14.12
CA LEU A 163 11.43 -3.06 -15.46
C LEU A 163 12.01 -4.50 -15.47
N ASP A 164 12.67 -4.94 -14.39
CA ASP A 164 13.14 -6.33 -14.26
C ASP A 164 11.96 -7.34 -14.32
N ALA A 165 10.76 -6.93 -13.90
CA ALA A 165 9.56 -7.77 -13.94
C ALA A 165 8.82 -7.71 -15.29
N ASN A 166 9.30 -6.93 -16.24
CA ASN A 166 8.67 -6.74 -17.55
C ASN A 166 7.16 -6.47 -17.45
N PRO A 167 6.74 -5.36 -16.79
CA PRO A 167 5.36 -5.13 -16.40
C PRO A 167 4.43 -4.90 -17.60
N THR A 168 3.25 -5.51 -17.56
CA THR A 168 2.14 -5.26 -18.49
C THR A 168 1.09 -4.33 -17.87
N PHE A 169 1.06 -4.25 -16.54
CA PHE A 169 0.20 -3.34 -15.78
C PHE A 169 0.95 -2.79 -14.57
N THR A 170 0.81 -1.50 -14.34
CA THR A 170 1.52 -0.82 -13.25
C THR A 170 0.59 0.11 -12.48
N THR A 171 0.71 0.10 -11.14
CA THR A 171 0.12 1.13 -10.29
C THR A 171 1.22 1.97 -9.65
N ILE A 172 0.96 3.28 -9.51
CA ILE A 172 1.87 4.22 -8.86
C ILE A 172 1.08 5.01 -7.82
N TRP A 173 1.55 4.99 -6.55
CA TRP A 173 1.01 5.82 -5.49
C TRP A 173 2.12 6.62 -4.86
N ILE A 174 2.24 7.90 -5.25
CA ILE A 174 3.36 8.78 -4.89
C ILE A 174 2.87 10.22 -4.69
N GLY A 175 3.69 11.07 -4.09
CA GLY A 175 3.46 12.52 -3.95
C GLY A 175 2.95 12.94 -2.57
N ASN A 176 2.25 12.09 -1.83
CA ASN A 176 1.76 12.46 -0.50
C ASN A 176 2.90 12.80 0.50
N ASN A 177 4.07 12.18 0.41
CA ASN A 177 5.20 12.50 1.28
C ASN A 177 5.82 13.86 0.96
N ASP A 178 5.60 14.39 -0.23
CA ASP A 178 6.08 15.71 -0.64
C ASP A 178 5.34 16.83 0.10
N VAL A 179 4.08 16.61 0.45
CA VAL A 179 3.23 17.61 1.10
C VAL A 179 2.86 17.27 2.55
N LEU A 180 3.08 16.03 2.99
CA LEU A 180 2.62 15.55 4.29
C LEU A 180 3.19 16.37 5.45
N ALA A 181 4.48 16.67 5.40
CA ALA A 181 5.12 17.44 6.46
C ALA A 181 4.57 18.87 6.54
N ALA A 182 4.31 19.51 5.39
CA ALA A 182 3.66 20.82 5.33
C ALA A 182 2.22 20.75 5.87
N GLY A 183 1.46 19.71 5.49
CA GLY A 183 0.09 19.51 5.97
C GLY A 183 -0.01 19.29 7.47
N LEU A 184 0.98 18.62 8.08
CA LEU A 184 1.00 18.37 9.53
C LEU A 184 1.54 19.55 10.35
N SER A 185 2.48 20.34 9.80
CA SER A 185 3.13 21.45 10.53
C SER A 185 2.53 22.80 10.23
N GLY A 186 1.78 22.95 9.13
CA GLY A 186 1.34 24.23 8.60
C GLY A 186 2.47 25.09 7.99
N ILE A 187 3.67 24.53 7.85
CA ILE A 187 4.86 25.23 7.35
C ILE A 187 5.21 24.70 5.96
N ILE A 188 5.22 25.58 4.97
CA ILE A 188 5.63 25.27 3.60
C ILE A 188 7.09 25.67 3.43
N VAL A 189 7.96 24.69 3.26
CA VAL A 189 9.37 24.91 2.92
C VAL A 189 9.62 24.32 1.54
N PRO A 190 9.80 25.13 0.50
CA PRO A 190 10.13 24.64 -0.84
C PRO A 190 11.42 23.83 -0.82
N GLN A 191 11.47 22.79 -1.62
CA GLN A 191 12.71 22.05 -1.82
C GLN A 191 13.68 22.90 -2.65
N PRO A 192 14.88 23.23 -2.15
CA PRO A 192 15.77 24.17 -2.82
C PRO A 192 16.44 23.60 -4.08
N ALA A 193 16.58 22.27 -4.16
CA ALA A 193 17.15 21.58 -5.33
C ALA A 193 16.72 20.11 -5.35
N ILE A 194 16.89 19.46 -6.52
CA ILE A 194 16.66 18.01 -6.68
C ILE A 194 17.55 17.24 -5.69
N GLY A 195 16.95 16.31 -4.95
CA GLY A 195 17.67 15.46 -4.01
C GLY A 195 17.96 16.11 -2.65
N GLN A 196 17.61 17.37 -2.42
CA GLN A 196 17.71 17.99 -1.10
C GLN A 196 16.42 17.77 -0.30
N LEU A 197 16.58 17.70 1.03
CA LEU A 197 15.44 17.60 1.94
C LEU A 197 14.63 18.89 1.94
N GLY A 198 13.43 18.82 1.42
CA GLY A 198 12.42 19.87 1.45
C GLY A 198 11.05 19.27 1.64
N ILE A 199 10.06 20.10 1.98
CA ILE A 199 8.70 19.64 2.25
C ILE A 199 7.87 19.52 0.96
N ILE A 200 8.15 20.38 -0.02
CA ILE A 200 7.49 20.37 -1.33
C ILE A 200 8.58 20.40 -2.40
N SER A 201 8.46 19.51 -3.37
CA SER A 201 9.34 19.53 -4.54
C SER A 201 8.95 20.70 -5.45
N THR A 202 9.91 21.60 -5.69
CA THR A 202 9.71 22.71 -6.64
C THR A 202 9.54 22.25 -8.09
N GLN A 203 9.80 20.97 -8.37
CA GLN A 203 9.62 20.37 -9.69
C GLN A 203 8.23 19.73 -9.88
N ALA A 204 7.41 19.69 -8.84
CA ALA A 204 6.01 19.27 -8.95
C ALA A 204 5.08 20.42 -9.37
N GLN A 205 5.63 21.60 -9.70
CA GLN A 205 4.92 22.77 -10.20
C GLN A 205 5.01 22.78 -11.76
#